data_0cc3d03cd3dfabe69a3d0a7374a1ed9f
#
_entry.id   0cc3d03cd3dfabe69a3d0a7374a1ed9f
#
_cell.length_a   1.000
_cell.length_b   1.000
_cell.length_c   1.000
_cell.angle_alpha   90.00
_cell.angle_beta   90.00
_cell.angle_gamma   90.00
#
_symmetry.space_group_name_H-M   'P 1'
#
loop_
_entity.id
_entity.type
_entity.pdbx_description
1 polymer ?
#
loop_
_entity_poly.entity_id
_entity_poly.type
_entity_poly.pdbx_seq_one_letter_code
_entity_poly.pdbx_strand_id
1 'polypeptide(L)'
;MIKIDVVVDELQWKNKIKRPKAFFKTILKLFPKKYNFKTKNKAFSLLLSNNKKIKILNKKFRKKNKSTDVLSFPLNKEISKNKLYLGDVIISYQYMNNPRSINNLNFKKKVIKIFIHGFLHLLGYDHIKEKDFINMFKEEERIFNFVERKIDKIIKI
;
A
#
# COMPACT_ATOMS: atom_id res chain seq x y z
N MET A 1 10.00 1.10 14.50
CA MET A 1 10.21 0.62 13.11
C MET A 1 8.91 0.02 12.58
N ILE A 2 8.57 0.25 11.30
CA ILE A 2 7.41 -0.40 10.67
C ILE A 2 7.83 -1.76 10.12
N LYS A 3 7.03 -2.79 10.41
CA LYS A 3 7.16 -4.12 9.80
C LYS A 3 6.00 -4.33 8.82
N ILE A 4 6.29 -4.85 7.65
CA ILE A 4 5.29 -5.25 6.65
C ILE A 4 5.37 -6.76 6.41
N ASP A 5 4.22 -7.41 6.47
CA ASP A 5 4.06 -8.76 5.92
C ASP A 5 3.42 -8.68 4.55
N VAL A 6 4.09 -9.25 3.54
CA VAL A 6 3.64 -9.21 2.14
C VAL A 6 3.27 -10.61 1.70
N VAL A 7 2.00 -10.79 1.35
CA VAL A 7 1.45 -12.03 0.81
C VAL A 7 1.06 -11.82 -0.65
N VAL A 8 1.38 -12.78 -1.50
CA VAL A 8 1.04 -12.77 -2.93
C VAL A 8 0.11 -13.94 -3.20
N ASP A 9 -1.17 -13.68 -3.46
CA ASP A 9 -2.14 -14.70 -3.85
C ASP A 9 -2.49 -14.66 -5.36
N GLU A 10 -2.03 -13.61 -6.08
CA GLU A 10 -2.12 -13.52 -7.53
C GLU A 10 -0.69 -13.57 -8.14
N LEU A 11 -0.35 -14.68 -8.77
CA LEU A 11 1.02 -14.93 -9.24
C LEU A 11 1.51 -13.96 -10.32
N GLN A 12 0.60 -13.34 -11.08
CA GLN A 12 0.95 -12.35 -12.11
C GLN A 12 1.74 -11.16 -11.56
N TRP A 13 1.62 -10.85 -10.27
CA TRP A 13 2.43 -9.83 -9.60
C TRP A 13 3.93 -10.05 -9.78
N LYS A 14 4.39 -11.32 -9.77
CA LYS A 14 5.82 -11.67 -9.92
C LYS A 14 6.35 -11.41 -11.32
N ASN A 15 5.48 -11.29 -12.33
CA ASN A 15 5.88 -10.92 -13.69
C ASN A 15 6.35 -9.46 -13.77
N LYS A 16 5.80 -8.60 -12.91
CA LYS A 16 6.11 -7.16 -12.88
C LYS A 16 7.06 -6.79 -11.73
N ILE A 17 6.96 -7.47 -10.60
CA ILE A 17 7.79 -7.27 -9.41
C ILE A 17 8.34 -8.64 -8.99
N LYS A 18 9.58 -8.92 -9.34
CA LYS A 18 10.18 -10.25 -9.12
C LYS A 18 10.27 -10.64 -7.63
N ARG A 19 10.57 -9.68 -6.77
CA ARG A 19 10.74 -9.88 -5.32
C ARG A 19 9.82 -8.95 -4.50
N PRO A 20 8.50 -9.21 -4.43
CA PRO A 20 7.53 -8.29 -3.82
C PRO A 20 7.88 -7.91 -2.37
N LYS A 21 8.26 -8.87 -1.53
CA LYS A 21 8.66 -8.58 -0.13
C LYS A 21 9.82 -7.58 -0.04
N ALA A 22 10.85 -7.76 -0.85
CA ALA A 22 11.99 -6.85 -0.90
C ALA A 22 11.59 -5.47 -1.42
N PHE A 23 10.76 -5.43 -2.46
CA PHE A 23 10.25 -4.20 -3.06
C PHE A 23 9.55 -3.31 -2.02
N PHE A 24 8.53 -3.82 -1.35
CA PHE A 24 7.77 -3.03 -0.37
C PHE A 24 8.56 -2.69 0.90
N LYS A 25 9.44 -3.59 1.36
CA LYS A 25 10.35 -3.28 2.47
C LYS A 25 11.31 -2.14 2.12
N THR A 26 11.80 -2.10 0.88
CA THR A 26 12.68 -1.02 0.41
C THR A 26 11.92 0.30 0.32
N ILE A 27 10.69 0.30 -0.21
CA ILE A 27 9.84 1.49 -0.25
C ILE A 27 9.64 2.07 1.16
N LEU A 28 9.28 1.24 2.14
CA LEU A 28 9.08 1.70 3.53
C LEU A 28 10.35 2.33 4.14
N LYS A 29 11.54 1.80 3.84
CA LYS A 29 12.80 2.38 4.29
C LYS A 29 13.08 3.77 3.71
N LEU A 30 12.47 4.07 2.58
CA LEU A 30 12.59 5.36 1.89
C LEU A 30 11.57 6.39 2.36
N PHE A 31 10.60 6.02 3.21
CA PHE A 31 9.61 6.95 3.74
C PHE A 31 10.27 8.03 4.60
N PRO A 32 9.67 9.23 4.71
CA PRO A 32 10.16 10.30 5.60
C PRO A 32 10.36 9.81 7.03
N LYS A 33 11.35 10.38 7.73
CA LYS A 33 11.75 9.96 9.10
C LYS A 33 10.59 9.93 10.10
N LYS A 34 9.55 10.76 9.92
CA LYS A 34 8.37 10.77 10.80
C LYS A 34 7.62 9.42 10.84
N TYR A 35 7.80 8.56 9.83
CA TYR A 35 7.22 7.21 9.76
C TYR A 35 8.12 6.13 10.39
N ASN A 36 9.26 6.49 10.97
CA ASN A 36 10.14 5.50 11.63
C ASN A 36 9.59 4.99 12.98
N PHE A 37 8.57 5.64 13.56
CA PHE A 37 7.88 5.21 14.79
C PHE A 37 8.83 4.67 15.86
N LYS A 38 9.73 5.52 16.36
CA LYS A 38 10.80 5.13 17.31
C LYS A 38 10.27 4.50 18.61
N THR A 39 9.09 4.91 19.05
CA THR A 39 8.52 4.55 20.37
C THR A 39 7.67 3.26 20.39
N LYS A 40 7.03 2.90 19.28
CA LYS A 40 6.25 1.65 19.15
C LYS A 40 6.57 0.95 17.82
N ASN A 41 6.82 -0.34 17.88
CA ASN A 41 6.89 -1.15 16.67
C ASN A 41 5.50 -1.26 16.05
N LYS A 42 5.33 -0.76 14.84
CA LYS A 42 4.09 -0.87 14.07
C LYS A 42 4.22 -1.96 13.04
N ALA A 43 3.16 -2.70 12.80
CA ALA A 43 3.10 -3.74 11.78
C ALA A 43 1.80 -3.65 10.99
N PHE A 44 1.81 -4.09 9.75
CA PHE A 44 0.63 -4.25 8.91
C PHE A 44 0.86 -5.32 7.85
N SER A 45 -0.23 -5.79 7.23
CA SER A 45 -0.16 -6.75 6.13
C SER A 45 -0.52 -6.10 4.81
N LEU A 46 0.12 -6.58 3.75
CA LEU A 46 -0.17 -6.24 2.37
C LEU A 46 -0.46 -7.51 1.58
N LEU A 47 -1.67 -7.59 1.03
CA LEU A 47 -2.08 -8.67 0.13
C LEU A 47 -2.05 -8.17 -1.31
N LEU A 48 -1.23 -8.79 -2.15
CA LEU A 48 -1.14 -8.57 -3.58
C LEU A 48 -2.07 -9.56 -4.29
N SER A 49 -3.26 -9.10 -4.66
CA SER A 49 -4.37 -9.92 -5.09
C SER A 49 -4.91 -9.50 -6.47
N ASN A 50 -6.16 -9.82 -6.74
CA ASN A 50 -6.84 -9.61 -8.01
C ASN A 50 -8.25 -9.03 -7.83
N ASN A 51 -8.89 -8.64 -8.94
CA ASN A 51 -10.23 -8.08 -8.95
C ASN A 51 -11.28 -8.99 -8.32
N LYS A 52 -11.19 -10.31 -8.53
CA LYS A 52 -12.14 -11.28 -7.98
C LYS A 52 -12.13 -11.27 -6.45
N LYS A 53 -10.95 -11.34 -5.87
CA LYS A 53 -10.77 -11.33 -4.40
C LYS A 53 -11.20 -9.99 -3.80
N ILE A 54 -10.78 -8.87 -4.39
CA ILE A 54 -11.16 -7.53 -3.93
C ILE A 54 -12.67 -7.31 -4.01
N LYS A 55 -13.34 -7.76 -5.07
CA LYS A 55 -14.80 -7.67 -5.18
C LYS A 55 -15.50 -8.41 -4.03
N ILE A 56 -15.05 -9.62 -3.70
CA ILE A 56 -15.59 -10.40 -2.57
C ILE A 56 -15.42 -9.65 -1.25
N LEU A 57 -14.23 -9.13 -0.98
CA LEU A 57 -13.93 -8.40 0.25
C LEU A 57 -14.68 -7.06 0.33
N ASN A 58 -14.79 -6.35 -0.78
CA ASN A 58 -15.53 -5.09 -0.87
C ASN A 58 -17.03 -5.31 -0.59
N LYS A 59 -17.61 -6.38 -1.14
CA LYS A 59 -19.00 -6.78 -0.86
C LYS A 59 -19.19 -7.14 0.62
N LYS A 60 -18.28 -7.97 1.16
CA LYS A 60 -18.38 -8.46 2.54
C LYS A 60 -18.27 -7.34 3.59
N PHE A 61 -17.26 -6.48 3.45
CA PHE A 61 -16.90 -5.50 4.49
C PHE A 61 -17.42 -4.09 4.23
N ARG A 62 -17.66 -3.69 2.97
CA ARG A 62 -18.13 -2.36 2.60
C ARG A 62 -19.49 -2.34 1.93
N LYS A 63 -20.14 -3.50 1.75
CA LYS A 63 -21.43 -3.68 1.08
C LYS A 63 -21.45 -3.19 -0.37
N LYS A 64 -20.28 -3.11 -1.02
CA LYS A 64 -20.12 -2.68 -2.42
C LYS A 64 -19.77 -3.86 -3.30
N ASN A 65 -20.70 -4.29 -4.15
CA ASN A 65 -20.50 -5.45 -5.05
C ASN A 65 -19.71 -5.07 -6.32
N LYS A 66 -18.52 -4.51 -6.15
CA LYS A 66 -17.62 -4.12 -7.25
C LYS A 66 -16.15 -4.28 -6.85
N SER A 67 -15.28 -4.49 -7.85
CA SER A 67 -13.84 -4.43 -7.65
C SER A 67 -13.37 -2.98 -7.52
N THR A 68 -12.20 -2.80 -6.95
CA THR A 68 -11.49 -1.52 -6.82
C THR A 68 -9.99 -1.75 -6.89
N ASP A 69 -9.21 -0.70 -6.99
CA ASP A 69 -7.75 -0.76 -7.04
C ASP A 69 -7.14 -1.18 -5.70
N VAL A 70 -7.63 -0.63 -4.60
CA VAL A 70 -7.13 -0.86 -3.25
C VAL A 70 -8.26 -0.90 -2.23
N LEU A 71 -8.09 -1.73 -1.21
CA LEU A 71 -8.88 -1.71 0.03
C LEU A 71 -7.94 -1.59 1.21
N SER A 72 -8.29 -0.75 2.17
CA SER A 72 -7.59 -0.64 3.45
C SER A 72 -8.57 -0.90 4.60
N PHE A 73 -8.13 -1.72 5.54
CA PHE A 73 -8.89 -2.10 6.73
C PHE A 73 -8.10 -1.71 7.98
N PRO A 74 -8.22 -0.44 8.44
CA PRO A 74 -7.57 0.00 9.67
C PRO A 74 -8.08 -0.79 10.86
N LEU A 75 -7.17 -1.30 11.68
CA LEU A 75 -7.51 -2.03 12.92
C LEU A 75 -7.00 -1.32 14.15
N ASN A 76 -5.75 -0.82 14.10
CA ASN A 76 -5.07 -0.11 15.19
C ASN A 76 -5.11 -0.86 16.54
N LYS A 77 -4.93 -2.19 16.48
CA LYS A 77 -4.98 -3.09 17.64
C LYS A 77 -3.60 -3.26 18.28
N GLU A 78 -3.51 -3.04 19.57
CA GLU A 78 -2.31 -3.37 20.34
C GLU A 78 -2.19 -4.89 20.47
N ILE A 79 -1.12 -5.48 19.91
CA ILE A 79 -0.85 -6.93 19.95
C ILE A 79 0.01 -7.29 21.16
N SER A 80 0.85 -6.35 21.61
CA SER A 80 1.69 -6.46 22.81
C SER A 80 2.10 -5.07 23.29
N LYS A 81 2.65 -4.97 24.50
CA LYS A 81 3.08 -3.69 25.14
C LYS A 81 3.79 -2.70 24.20
N ASN A 82 4.52 -3.19 23.20
CA ASN A 82 5.31 -2.34 22.29
C ASN A 82 5.02 -2.62 20.79
N LYS A 83 3.91 -3.29 20.46
CA LYS A 83 3.59 -3.65 19.09
C LYS A 83 2.13 -3.32 18.76
N LEU A 84 1.95 -2.41 17.82
CA LEU A 84 0.66 -2.01 17.27
C LEU A 84 0.49 -2.61 15.86
N TYR A 85 -0.61 -3.32 15.65
CA TYR A 85 -1.02 -3.76 14.32
C TYR A 85 -1.96 -2.73 13.71
N LEU A 86 -1.55 -2.15 12.59
CA LEU A 86 -2.28 -1.06 11.93
C LEU A 86 -3.47 -1.55 11.11
N GLY A 87 -3.39 -2.77 10.56
CA GLY A 87 -4.44 -3.33 9.71
C GLY A 87 -3.91 -3.95 8.43
N ASP A 88 -4.81 -4.07 7.43
CA ASP A 88 -4.54 -4.73 6.16
C ASP A 88 -4.74 -3.79 4.98
N VAL A 89 -3.86 -3.92 3.97
CA VAL A 89 -4.00 -3.29 2.66
C VAL A 89 -4.06 -4.38 1.59
N ILE A 90 -4.98 -4.26 0.65
CA ILE A 90 -5.13 -5.21 -0.46
C ILE A 90 -5.13 -4.44 -1.77
N ILE A 91 -4.28 -4.85 -2.73
CA ILE A 91 -4.13 -4.18 -4.03
C ILE A 91 -4.48 -5.16 -5.15
N SER A 92 -5.25 -4.70 -6.14
CA SER A 92 -5.62 -5.48 -7.31
C SER A 92 -4.60 -5.37 -8.43
N TYR A 93 -4.12 -6.52 -8.92
CA TYR A 93 -3.20 -6.59 -10.06
C TYR A 93 -3.80 -5.97 -11.32
N GLN A 94 -5.06 -6.28 -11.66
CA GLN A 94 -5.67 -5.83 -12.91
C GLN A 94 -5.79 -4.31 -12.97
N TYR A 95 -6.07 -3.63 -11.86
CA TYR A 95 -6.07 -2.16 -11.81
C TYR A 95 -4.67 -1.59 -11.98
N MET A 96 -3.65 -2.22 -11.41
CA MET A 96 -2.27 -1.77 -11.57
C MET A 96 -1.76 -2.00 -13.00
N ASN A 97 -2.14 -3.13 -13.62
CA ASN A 97 -1.76 -3.49 -14.98
C ASN A 97 -2.73 -2.93 -16.05
N ASN A 98 -3.30 -1.77 -15.81
CA ASN A 98 -4.18 -1.06 -16.74
C ASN A 98 -3.58 0.32 -17.09
N PRO A 99 -3.32 0.61 -18.38
CA PRO A 99 -3.52 -0.25 -19.56
C PRO A 99 -2.57 -1.47 -19.56
N ARG A 100 -2.94 -2.54 -20.26
CA ARG A 100 -2.09 -3.76 -20.38
C ARG A 100 -0.71 -3.50 -20.98
N SER A 101 -0.61 -2.44 -21.77
CA SER A 101 0.65 -1.94 -22.37
C SER A 101 1.55 -1.18 -21.39
N ILE A 102 1.15 -1.01 -20.15
CA ILE A 102 1.93 -0.28 -19.15
C ILE A 102 3.32 -0.88 -18.99
N ASN A 103 4.36 -0.07 -19.14
CA ASN A 103 5.73 -0.51 -18.92
C ASN A 103 6.02 -0.76 -17.43
N ASN A 104 7.09 -1.50 -17.17
CA ASN A 104 7.42 -1.92 -15.79
C ASN A 104 7.70 -0.74 -14.84
N LEU A 105 8.32 0.34 -15.33
CA LEU A 105 8.57 1.52 -14.51
C LEU A 105 7.26 2.20 -14.09
N ASN A 106 6.38 2.46 -15.04
CA ASN A 106 5.09 3.10 -14.77
C ASN A 106 4.18 2.21 -13.92
N PHE A 107 4.20 0.89 -14.14
CA PHE A 107 3.52 -0.07 -13.27
C PHE A 107 4.01 0.07 -11.82
N LYS A 108 5.32 0.04 -11.58
CA LYS A 108 5.90 0.18 -10.24
C LYS A 108 5.58 1.54 -9.61
N LYS A 109 5.64 2.64 -10.36
CA LYS A 109 5.24 3.97 -9.86
C LYS A 109 3.77 4.00 -9.44
N LYS A 110 2.88 3.42 -10.25
CA LYS A 110 1.45 3.30 -9.92
C LYS A 110 1.21 2.49 -8.65
N VAL A 111 1.89 1.36 -8.53
CA VAL A 111 1.84 0.50 -7.32
C VAL A 111 2.32 1.26 -6.09
N ILE A 112 3.42 2.01 -6.19
CA ILE A 112 3.95 2.81 -5.07
C ILE A 112 2.92 3.85 -4.62
N LYS A 113 2.29 4.57 -5.54
CA LYS A 113 1.25 5.58 -5.21
C LYS A 113 0.06 4.94 -4.49
N ILE A 114 -0.47 3.85 -5.00
CA ILE A 114 -1.60 3.13 -4.39
C ILE A 114 -1.22 2.53 -3.03
N PHE A 115 0.00 2.01 -2.90
CA PHE A 115 0.51 1.52 -1.62
C PHE A 115 0.59 2.62 -0.55
N ILE A 116 1.11 3.80 -0.92
CA ILE A 116 1.16 4.97 -0.03
C ILE A 116 -0.26 5.37 0.41
N HIS A 117 -1.20 5.45 -0.54
CA HIS A 117 -2.60 5.76 -0.28
C HIS A 117 -3.22 4.79 0.74
N GLY A 118 -3.11 3.50 0.48
CA GLY A 118 -3.61 2.47 1.40
C GLY A 118 -2.96 2.52 2.78
N PHE A 119 -1.66 2.77 2.85
CA PHE A 119 -0.92 2.93 4.10
C PHE A 119 -1.40 4.15 4.92
N LEU A 120 -1.65 5.28 4.27
CA LEU A 120 -2.15 6.48 4.96
C LEU A 120 -3.53 6.25 5.57
N HIS A 121 -4.41 5.48 4.90
CA HIS A 121 -5.68 5.07 5.52
C HIS A 121 -5.47 4.26 6.81
N LEU A 122 -4.47 3.39 6.87
CA LEU A 122 -4.15 2.67 8.11
C LEU A 122 -3.70 3.60 9.25
N LEU A 123 -3.18 4.78 8.91
CA LEU A 123 -2.79 5.80 9.88
C LEU A 123 -3.94 6.76 10.24
N GLY A 124 -5.14 6.55 9.70
CA GLY A 124 -6.32 7.36 9.99
C GLY A 124 -6.56 8.53 9.04
N TYR A 125 -5.76 8.69 7.98
CA TYR A 125 -6.08 9.64 6.92
C TYR A 125 -7.34 9.20 6.18
N ASP A 126 -8.16 10.15 5.79
CA ASP A 126 -9.38 9.93 5.02
C ASP A 126 -9.54 11.02 3.95
N HIS A 127 -10.47 10.83 3.02
CA HIS A 127 -10.76 11.77 1.93
C HIS A 127 -12.26 12.03 1.73
N ILE A 128 -13.08 11.82 2.75
CA ILE A 128 -14.54 12.04 2.70
C ILE A 128 -14.84 13.54 2.70
N LYS A 129 -14.19 14.31 3.60
CA LYS A 129 -14.30 15.77 3.65
C LYS A 129 -13.25 16.42 2.77
N GLU A 130 -13.56 17.56 2.15
CA GLU A 130 -12.63 18.28 1.26
C GLU A 130 -11.30 18.62 1.95
N LYS A 131 -11.33 19.10 3.19
CA LYS A 131 -10.12 19.38 3.97
C LYS A 131 -9.26 18.13 4.20
N ASP A 132 -9.90 17.02 4.50
CA ASP A 132 -9.21 15.73 4.74
C ASP A 132 -8.62 15.20 3.43
N PHE A 133 -9.35 15.33 2.31
CA PHE A 133 -8.86 15.00 0.98
C PHE A 133 -7.58 15.78 0.65
N ILE A 134 -7.59 17.10 0.83
CA ILE A 134 -6.41 17.96 0.55
C ILE A 134 -5.23 17.56 1.43
N ASN A 135 -5.45 17.31 2.72
CA ASN A 135 -4.40 16.90 3.65
C ASN A 135 -3.80 15.54 3.26
N MET A 136 -4.64 14.56 2.93
CA MET A 136 -4.20 13.25 2.51
C MET A 136 -3.43 13.33 1.18
N PHE A 137 -3.94 14.06 0.19
CA PHE A 137 -3.27 14.26 -1.10
C PHE A 137 -1.88 14.89 -0.96
N LYS A 138 -1.75 15.94 -0.14
CA LYS A 138 -0.45 16.58 0.13
C LYS A 138 0.54 15.59 0.76
N GLU A 139 0.06 14.74 1.65
CA GLU A 139 0.92 13.76 2.30
C GLU A 139 1.32 12.62 1.36
N GLU A 140 0.40 12.15 0.50
CA GLU A 140 0.70 11.20 -0.57
C GLU A 140 1.82 11.70 -1.48
N GLU A 141 1.66 12.93 -2.01
CA GLU A 141 2.66 13.57 -2.87
C GLU A 141 4.00 13.74 -2.17
N ARG A 142 3.99 14.15 -0.91
CA ARG A 142 5.21 14.28 -0.11
C ARG A 142 5.97 12.96 0.02
N ILE A 143 5.28 11.88 0.40
CA ILE A 143 5.91 10.56 0.55
C ILE A 143 6.36 10.04 -0.82
N PHE A 144 5.53 10.17 -1.85
CA PHE A 144 5.86 9.71 -3.19
C PHE A 144 7.13 10.38 -3.72
N ASN A 145 7.26 11.70 -3.57
CA ASN A 145 8.45 12.46 -4.00
C ASN A 145 9.72 11.99 -3.26
N PHE A 146 9.64 11.64 -1.98
CA PHE A 146 10.76 11.05 -1.26
C PHE A 146 11.20 9.70 -1.82
N VAL A 147 10.24 8.86 -2.17
CA VAL A 147 10.48 7.54 -2.74
C VAL A 147 10.98 7.65 -4.17
N GLU A 148 10.36 8.50 -5.00
CA GLU A 148 10.68 8.67 -6.42
C GLU A 148 12.12 9.13 -6.64
N ARG A 149 12.64 10.05 -5.82
CA ARG A 149 14.05 10.50 -5.90
C ARG A 149 15.07 9.37 -5.74
N LYS A 150 14.66 8.23 -5.23
CA LYS A 150 15.49 7.05 -4.99
C LYS A 150 14.97 5.82 -5.73
N ILE A 151 14.16 6.03 -6.76
CA ILE A 151 13.46 4.96 -7.48
C ILE A 151 14.43 3.95 -8.11
N ASP A 152 15.63 4.38 -8.51
CA ASP A 152 16.67 3.51 -9.08
C ASP A 152 17.04 2.35 -8.14
N LYS A 153 16.90 2.55 -6.81
CA LYS A 153 17.12 1.50 -5.81
C LYS A 153 16.00 0.46 -5.79
N ILE A 154 14.85 0.77 -6.37
CA ILE A 154 13.63 -0.03 -6.30
C ILE A 154 13.32 -0.71 -7.64
N ILE A 155 13.67 -0.07 -8.75
CA ILE A 155 13.34 -0.55 -10.11
C ILE A 155 13.91 -1.95 -10.38
N LYS A 156 15.09 -2.25 -9.85
CA LYS A 156 15.80 -3.52 -10.08
C LYS A 156 15.24 -4.68 -9.24
N ILE A 157 14.31 -4.43 -8.36
CA ILE A 157 13.65 -5.43 -7.51
C ILE A 157 12.39 -5.97 -8.22
#